data_9d2d0683c5ecf1f67c80b01d9e088453
#
_entry.id   9d2d0683c5ecf1f67c80b01d9e088453
#
_cell.length_a   1.000
_cell.length_b   1.000
_cell.length_c   1.000
_cell.angle_alpha   90.00
_cell.angle_beta   90.00
_cell.angle_gamma   90.00
#
_symmetry.space_group_name_H-M   'P 1'
#
loop_
_entity.id
_entity.type
_entity.pdbx_description
1 polymer ?
#
loop_
_entity_poly.entity_id
_entity_poly.type
_entity_poly.pdbx_seq_one_letter_code
_entity_poly.pdbx_strand_id
1 'polypeptide(L)'
;MRFRIAIGRGRPCVLGLLLLPMFVSTASAQGPAPETAPPLFPGGGLISYNSIFNTRGLISIPSGNIPLTARPTFSHEGNFNFTWSFRRDFDLTVLVPVVTNHFKMPNANGNPVTGGTGLGDAMVLVKYRFYRRDSKRGTTQASVTIGPKVPTGRTDLPDTRGIRLPASLQPGSGSTDFFVAVNWTYTGLFNLRRLVADEDFHSLLRTQGTQKTRLGSDLESRFWLSYRPYESKNGAREWFIGPVVTWLHSQDDRIAAVTQRGSGGDALLAGITTYVGVRPGMHVWLGMDWDVAHSAGATFMPVRRHISFGITRQFRIHFK
;
A
#
# COMPACT_ATOMS: atom_id res chain seq x y z
N MET A 1 -28.35 -27.00 11.02
CA MET A 1 -29.47 -26.24 10.46
C MET A 1 -29.19 -26.01 8.97
N ARG A 2 -29.91 -26.68 8.07
CA ARG A 2 -29.65 -26.63 6.62
C ARG A 2 -30.58 -25.59 5.99
N PHE A 3 -30.05 -24.49 5.47
CA PHE A 3 -30.84 -23.56 4.65
C PHE A 3 -30.84 -24.05 3.19
N ARG A 4 -32.02 -24.43 2.69
CA ARG A 4 -32.29 -24.63 1.26
C ARG A 4 -32.73 -23.30 0.66
N ILE A 5 -31.94 -22.74 -0.26
CA ILE A 5 -32.38 -21.62 -1.09
C ILE A 5 -32.99 -22.19 -2.36
N ALA A 6 -34.27 -21.93 -2.58
CA ALA A 6 -34.99 -22.26 -3.81
C ALA A 6 -34.57 -21.30 -4.93
N ILE A 7 -33.99 -21.84 -6.02
CA ILE A 7 -33.62 -21.07 -7.19
C ILE A 7 -34.82 -21.05 -8.14
N GLY A 8 -35.47 -19.90 -8.23
CA GLY A 8 -36.48 -19.62 -9.24
C GLY A 8 -35.85 -19.47 -10.63
N ARG A 9 -36.42 -20.16 -11.64
CA ARG A 9 -36.10 -20.01 -13.05
C ARG A 9 -36.45 -18.60 -13.55
N GLY A 10 -35.44 -17.73 -13.80
CA GLY A 10 -35.63 -16.43 -14.41
C GLY A 10 -34.32 -15.91 -14.96
N ARG A 11 -34.23 -15.83 -16.31
CA ARG A 11 -33.29 -15.17 -17.23
C ARG A 11 -31.89 -14.82 -16.70
N PRO A 12 -30.79 -15.13 -17.43
CA PRO A 12 -29.44 -14.79 -17.01
C PRO A 12 -29.25 -13.28 -17.08
N CYS A 13 -29.35 -12.62 -15.94
CA CYS A 13 -28.89 -11.26 -15.76
C CYS A 13 -27.37 -11.25 -15.86
N VAL A 14 -26.85 -10.32 -16.65
CA VAL A 14 -25.43 -10.08 -16.95
C VAL A 14 -24.70 -9.58 -15.67
N LEU A 15 -24.74 -10.35 -14.62
CA LEU A 15 -23.96 -10.13 -13.37
C LEU A 15 -22.73 -11.04 -13.30
N GLY A 16 -22.47 -11.80 -14.34
CA GLY A 16 -21.39 -12.80 -14.42
C GLY A 16 -20.02 -12.27 -14.83
N LEU A 17 -19.81 -10.96 -15.00
CA LEU A 17 -18.55 -10.42 -15.53
C LEU A 17 -17.70 -9.66 -14.52
N LEU A 18 -18.02 -9.74 -13.24
CA LEU A 18 -17.23 -9.11 -12.15
C LEU A 18 -16.55 -10.10 -11.22
N LEU A 19 -16.63 -11.39 -11.51
CA LEU A 19 -15.84 -12.42 -10.83
C LEU A 19 -14.70 -12.88 -11.75
N LEU A 20 -13.81 -11.95 -12.14
CA LEU A 20 -12.44 -12.33 -12.46
C LEU A 20 -11.82 -12.89 -11.17
N PRO A 21 -11.08 -14.00 -11.24
CA PRO A 21 -10.51 -14.60 -10.04
C PRO A 21 -9.65 -13.55 -9.33
N MET A 22 -10.11 -13.14 -8.14
CA MET A 22 -9.32 -12.39 -7.18
C MET A 22 -8.19 -13.28 -6.72
N PHE A 23 -7.08 -13.27 -7.44
CA PHE A 23 -5.83 -13.85 -6.97
C PHE A 23 -5.09 -12.78 -6.19
N VAL A 24 -4.87 -13.08 -5.04
CA VAL A 24 -4.32 -12.57 -3.79
C VAL A 24 -2.90 -12.07 -3.89
N SER A 25 -2.63 -10.87 -3.40
CA SER A 25 -1.28 -10.50 -2.95
C SER A 25 -1.13 -9.15 -2.24
N THR A 26 -0.19 -8.96 -1.43
CA THR A 26 -0.09 -8.19 -0.21
C THR A 26 0.83 -7.04 -0.14
N ALA A 27 0.60 -6.39 0.83
CA ALA A 27 0.89 -5.19 1.59
C ALA A 27 2.34 -4.76 1.65
N SER A 28 2.60 -3.59 1.47
CA SER A 28 3.37 -2.70 2.33
C SER A 28 2.87 -1.30 2.09
N ALA A 29 2.83 -0.50 3.16
CA ALA A 29 2.39 0.86 3.12
C ALA A 29 3.16 1.68 2.07
N GLN A 30 2.75 1.60 0.83
CA GLN A 30 3.02 2.63 -0.15
C GLN A 30 1.75 3.45 -0.24
N GLY A 31 1.87 4.74 0.02
CA GLY A 31 0.76 5.64 -0.09
C GLY A 31 0.20 5.67 -1.50
N PRO A 32 -1.05 6.06 -1.61
CA PRO A 32 -1.75 6.18 -2.87
C PRO A 32 -1.31 7.40 -3.67
N ALA A 33 -0.06 7.47 -4.13
CA ALA A 33 0.06 7.83 -5.51
C ALA A 33 -0.55 6.63 -6.21
N PRO A 34 -1.61 6.76 -7.00
CA PRO A 34 -2.08 5.61 -7.74
C PRO A 34 -0.85 5.08 -8.48
N GLU A 35 -0.38 3.90 -8.11
CA GLU A 35 0.60 3.19 -8.91
C GLU A 35 -0.12 2.77 -10.17
N THR A 36 -0.37 3.75 -11.03
CA THR A 36 -1.03 3.54 -12.29
C THR A 36 -0.14 2.71 -13.19
N ALA A 37 -0.73 1.88 -14.03
CA ALA A 37 0.00 1.08 -15.00
C ALA A 37 0.87 1.92 -15.99
N PRO A 38 0.52 3.18 -16.34
CA PRO A 38 1.36 3.99 -17.21
C PRO A 38 2.72 4.31 -16.59
N PRO A 39 3.86 3.98 -17.25
CA PRO A 39 5.14 4.58 -16.92
C PRO A 39 5.16 6.07 -17.28
N LEU A 40 6.16 6.77 -16.80
CA LEU A 40 6.46 8.14 -17.22
C LEU A 40 6.78 8.19 -18.73
N PHE A 41 6.85 9.39 -19.29
CA PHE A 41 7.32 9.57 -20.67
C PHE A 41 8.84 9.27 -20.76
N PRO A 42 9.35 8.79 -21.89
CA PRO A 42 10.79 8.47 -22.05
C PRO A 42 11.68 9.67 -21.70
N GLY A 43 12.69 9.44 -20.85
CA GLY A 43 13.53 10.51 -20.30
C GLY A 43 12.83 11.34 -19.23
N GLY A 44 11.62 10.93 -18.79
CA GLY A 44 10.92 11.55 -17.67
C GLY A 44 11.56 11.20 -16.33
N GLY A 45 11.58 12.18 -15.44
CA GLY A 45 11.90 12.02 -14.02
C GLY A 45 10.69 12.42 -13.18
N LEU A 46 10.55 11.78 -12.03
CA LEU A 46 9.55 12.12 -11.03
C LEU A 46 10.20 12.10 -9.66
N ILE A 47 9.97 13.15 -8.90
CA ILE A 47 10.22 13.16 -7.46
C ILE A 47 8.88 13.22 -6.77
N SER A 48 8.68 12.39 -5.77
CA SER A 48 7.49 12.44 -4.94
C SER A 48 7.81 12.29 -3.47
N TYR A 49 6.95 12.89 -2.67
CA TYR A 49 6.84 12.64 -1.24
C TYR A 49 5.45 12.15 -0.95
N ASN A 50 5.35 11.01 -0.29
CA ASN A 50 4.09 10.40 0.13
C ASN A 50 4.11 10.24 1.65
N SER A 51 3.03 10.57 2.32
CA SER A 51 2.89 10.46 3.76
C SER A 51 1.69 9.60 4.09
N ILE A 52 1.88 8.61 4.94
CA ILE A 52 0.90 7.59 5.29
C ILE A 52 0.77 7.53 6.80
N PHE A 53 -0.45 7.61 7.28
CA PHE A 53 -0.80 7.48 8.68
C PHE A 53 -1.74 6.28 8.85
N ASN A 54 -1.33 5.33 9.68
CA ASN A 54 -2.16 4.19 10.04
C ASN A 54 -2.46 4.22 11.53
N THR A 55 -3.73 4.03 11.89
CA THR A 55 -4.12 3.71 13.25
C THR A 55 -4.63 2.29 13.31
N ARG A 56 -4.28 1.54 14.36
CA ARG A 56 -4.71 0.17 14.58
C ARG A 56 -5.46 0.03 15.89
N GLY A 57 -6.20 -1.08 16.01
CA GLY A 57 -6.86 -1.44 17.25
C GLY A 57 -5.86 -1.67 18.40
N LEU A 58 -6.31 -1.54 19.62
CA LEU A 58 -5.55 -1.92 20.82
C LEU A 58 -5.77 -3.41 21.10
N ILE A 59 -4.72 -4.10 21.52
CA ILE A 59 -4.83 -5.44 22.10
C ILE A 59 -4.64 -5.36 23.60
N SER A 60 -5.39 -6.17 24.34
CA SER A 60 -5.19 -6.32 25.77
C SER A 60 -3.94 -7.16 26.03
N ILE A 61 -3.02 -6.63 26.83
CA ILE A 61 -1.77 -7.32 27.18
C ILE A 61 -1.77 -7.57 28.70
N PRO A 62 -2.10 -8.78 29.14
CA PRO A 62 -2.19 -9.08 30.58
C PRO A 62 -0.86 -8.96 31.32
N SER A 63 0.27 -9.18 30.65
CA SER A 63 1.59 -9.34 31.27
C SER A 63 2.42 -8.06 31.38
N GLY A 64 1.98 -6.94 30.88
CA GLY A 64 2.76 -5.68 30.87
C GLY A 64 4.02 -5.69 29.98
N ASN A 65 4.31 -6.78 29.28
CA ASN A 65 5.42 -6.89 28.34
C ASN A 65 4.91 -6.71 26.90
N ILE A 66 5.70 -6.04 26.07
CA ILE A 66 5.37 -5.85 24.65
C ILE A 66 5.48 -7.21 23.94
N PRO A 67 4.41 -7.71 23.32
CA PRO A 67 4.49 -8.95 22.54
C PRO A 67 5.48 -8.81 21.39
N LEU A 68 6.22 -9.88 21.07
CA LEU A 68 7.17 -9.89 19.96
C LEU A 68 6.50 -9.67 18.59
N THR A 69 5.21 -9.96 18.50
CA THR A 69 4.36 -9.76 17.30
C THR A 69 3.56 -8.45 17.36
N ALA A 70 3.80 -7.58 18.37
CA ALA A 70 3.08 -6.31 18.47
C ALA A 70 3.22 -5.49 17.18
N ARG A 71 2.14 -4.90 16.73
CA ARG A 71 2.14 -3.91 15.65
C ARG A 71 2.00 -2.51 16.24
N PRO A 72 2.53 -1.47 15.58
CA PRO A 72 2.31 -0.09 16.05
C PRO A 72 0.81 0.20 16.15
N THR A 73 0.37 0.79 17.24
CA THR A 73 -1.01 1.31 17.35
C THR A 73 -1.21 2.54 16.49
N PHE A 74 -0.13 3.27 16.25
CA PHE A 74 -0.02 4.35 15.30
C PHE A 74 1.29 4.21 14.54
N SER A 75 1.24 4.33 13.22
CA SER A 75 2.44 4.44 12.38
C SER A 75 2.28 5.59 11.40
N HIS A 76 3.39 6.28 11.19
CA HIS A 76 3.56 7.26 10.12
C HIS A 76 4.74 6.84 9.27
N GLU A 77 4.55 6.84 7.97
CA GLU A 77 5.59 6.55 6.99
C GLU A 77 5.64 7.67 5.96
N GLY A 78 6.76 8.35 5.87
CA GLY A 78 7.06 9.35 4.86
C GLY A 78 7.99 8.78 3.81
N ASN A 79 7.51 8.57 2.59
CA ASN A 79 8.25 7.98 1.49
C ASN A 79 8.78 9.04 0.54
N PHE A 80 10.09 9.10 0.36
CA PHE A 80 10.75 9.87 -0.68
C PHE A 80 11.03 8.97 -1.86
N ASN A 81 10.46 9.30 -3.03
CA ASN A 81 10.62 8.51 -4.23
C ASN A 81 11.29 9.33 -5.33
N PHE A 82 12.22 8.70 -6.02
CA PHE A 82 12.76 9.16 -7.28
C PHE A 82 12.48 8.09 -8.34
N THR A 83 11.78 8.47 -9.41
CA THR A 83 11.49 7.58 -10.54
C THR A 83 12.09 8.16 -11.81
N TRP A 84 12.73 7.31 -12.60
CA TRP A 84 13.29 7.63 -13.89
C TRP A 84 12.79 6.67 -14.96
N SER A 85 12.16 7.21 -16.02
CA SER A 85 11.76 6.45 -17.20
C SER A 85 12.91 6.44 -18.21
N PHE A 86 13.71 5.39 -18.22
CA PHE A 86 14.84 5.25 -19.14
C PHE A 86 14.43 4.73 -20.52
N ARG A 87 13.24 4.13 -20.62
CA ARG A 87 12.61 3.69 -21.87
C ARG A 87 11.10 3.93 -21.81
N ARG A 88 10.44 3.88 -22.98
CA ARG A 88 9.00 4.11 -23.15
C ARG A 88 8.11 3.28 -22.21
N ASP A 89 8.52 2.06 -21.90
CA ASP A 89 7.73 1.10 -21.14
C ASP A 89 8.41 0.66 -19.83
N PHE A 90 9.49 1.36 -19.44
CA PHE A 90 10.28 1.02 -18.26
C PHE A 90 10.55 2.21 -17.37
N ASP A 91 10.27 2.05 -16.09
CA ASP A 91 10.66 2.97 -15.03
C ASP A 91 11.58 2.28 -14.03
N LEU A 92 12.53 3.03 -13.49
CA LEU A 92 13.34 2.68 -12.33
C LEU A 92 12.94 3.61 -11.18
N THR A 93 12.54 3.06 -10.06
CA THR A 93 12.18 3.82 -8.85
C THR A 93 13.09 3.46 -7.69
N VAL A 94 13.60 4.48 -7.01
CA VAL A 94 14.25 4.36 -5.70
C VAL A 94 13.33 4.98 -4.67
N LEU A 95 13.00 4.23 -3.62
CA LEU A 95 12.16 4.65 -2.51
C LEU A 95 12.95 4.59 -1.21
N VAL A 96 12.91 5.67 -0.44
CA VAL A 96 13.55 5.77 0.89
C VAL A 96 12.49 6.21 1.91
N PRO A 97 12.09 5.31 2.83
CA PRO A 97 11.08 5.63 3.84
C PRO A 97 11.72 6.23 5.11
N VAL A 98 10.99 7.15 5.74
CA VAL A 98 11.18 7.55 7.13
C VAL A 98 9.97 7.06 7.92
N VAL A 99 10.20 6.20 8.89
CA VAL A 99 9.14 5.50 9.61
C VAL A 99 9.12 5.95 11.07
N THR A 100 7.92 6.28 11.55
CA THR A 100 7.63 6.53 12.96
C THR A 100 6.61 5.50 13.43
N ASN A 101 7.00 4.71 14.43
CA ASN A 101 6.13 3.71 15.03
C ASN A 101 5.88 4.04 16.49
N HIS A 102 4.62 4.03 16.91
CA HIS A 102 4.22 4.16 18.31
C HIS A 102 3.35 2.98 18.72
N PHE A 103 3.68 2.39 19.83
CA PHE A 103 2.90 1.33 20.45
C PHE A 103 2.38 1.78 21.81
N LYS A 104 1.06 1.79 21.97
CA LYS A 104 0.38 2.18 23.20
C LYS A 104 0.00 0.93 23.98
N MET A 105 0.54 0.78 25.19
CA MET A 105 0.18 -0.31 26.09
C MET A 105 -0.98 0.09 26.98
N PRO A 106 -2.14 -0.55 26.90
CA PRO A 106 -3.20 -0.37 27.89
C PRO A 106 -2.78 -1.07 29.19
N ASN A 107 -2.54 -0.32 30.26
CA ASN A 107 -2.28 -0.85 31.58
C ASN A 107 -2.96 -0.01 32.68
N ALA A 108 -2.99 -0.53 33.93
CA ALA A 108 -3.65 0.10 35.05
C ALA A 108 -2.99 1.42 35.49
N ASN A 109 -1.73 1.65 35.16
CA ASN A 109 -0.93 2.81 35.60
C ASN A 109 -0.79 3.92 34.54
N GLY A 110 -1.64 3.94 33.56
CA GLY A 110 -1.58 4.82 32.39
C GLY A 110 -1.30 4.05 31.12
N ASN A 111 -1.21 4.74 29.99
CA ASN A 111 -0.96 4.11 28.70
C ASN A 111 0.43 4.55 28.19
N PRO A 112 1.53 3.97 28.70
CA PRO A 112 2.84 4.35 28.23
C PRO A 112 2.94 4.10 26.72
N VAL A 113 3.44 5.12 26.00
CA VAL A 113 3.71 5.02 24.56
C VAL A 113 5.20 4.71 24.40
N THR A 114 5.50 3.67 23.67
CA THR A 114 6.87 3.35 23.28
C THR A 114 6.96 3.28 21.76
N GLY A 115 8.13 3.58 21.23
CA GLY A 115 8.37 3.59 19.80
C GLY A 115 9.47 4.56 19.42
N GLY A 116 9.57 4.87 18.14
CA GLY A 116 10.56 5.81 17.67
C GLY A 116 10.50 6.08 16.17
N THR A 117 11.33 7.02 15.74
CA THR A 117 11.47 7.44 14.35
C THR A 117 12.85 7.05 13.84
N GLY A 118 12.92 6.64 12.59
CA GLY A 118 14.17 6.33 11.90
C GLY A 118 13.99 6.09 10.42
N LEU A 119 15.11 5.94 9.72
CA LEU A 119 15.07 5.47 8.33
C LEU A 119 14.55 4.03 8.32
N GLY A 120 13.65 3.77 7.38
CA GLY A 120 13.21 2.43 7.05
C GLY A 120 14.06 1.78 5.96
N ASP A 121 13.63 0.62 5.51
CA ASP A 121 14.36 -0.14 4.49
C ASP A 121 14.06 0.43 3.10
N ALA A 122 15.10 0.80 2.35
CA ALA A 122 14.96 1.34 1.01
C ALA A 122 14.53 0.27 0.00
N MET A 123 13.85 0.69 -1.09
CA MET A 123 13.48 -0.19 -2.20
C MET A 123 14.04 0.33 -3.52
N VAL A 124 14.41 -0.60 -4.39
CA VAL A 124 14.79 -0.32 -5.78
C VAL A 124 13.88 -1.14 -6.67
N LEU A 125 13.02 -0.48 -7.43
CA LEU A 125 11.93 -1.10 -8.16
C LEU A 125 12.04 -0.82 -9.65
N VAL A 126 11.80 -1.83 -10.47
CA VAL A 126 11.69 -1.71 -11.93
C VAL A 126 10.24 -1.99 -12.31
N LYS A 127 9.61 -1.05 -12.99
CA LYS A 127 8.30 -1.20 -13.61
C LYS A 127 8.46 -1.47 -15.10
N TYR A 128 7.72 -2.45 -15.60
CA TYR A 128 7.60 -2.76 -17.02
C TYR A 128 6.15 -2.78 -17.45
N ARG A 129 5.75 -1.89 -18.38
CA ARG A 129 4.44 -1.93 -19.01
C ARG A 129 4.44 -2.95 -20.13
N PHE A 130 3.83 -4.10 -19.89
CA PHE A 130 3.78 -5.20 -20.85
C PHE A 130 2.55 -5.14 -21.78
N TYR A 131 1.54 -4.33 -21.44
CA TYR A 131 0.33 -4.21 -22.23
C TYR A 131 -0.14 -2.76 -22.34
N ARG A 132 -0.49 -2.35 -23.56
CA ARG A 132 -1.18 -1.11 -23.84
C ARG A 132 -2.09 -1.28 -25.06
N ARG A 133 -3.35 -0.88 -24.93
CA ARG A 133 -4.31 -0.82 -26.02
C ARG A 133 -5.04 0.49 -25.98
N ASP A 134 -4.83 1.30 -27.01
CA ASP A 134 -5.55 2.56 -27.21
C ASP A 134 -6.76 2.31 -28.11
N SER A 135 -7.89 2.94 -27.78
CA SER A 135 -9.13 2.91 -28.55
C SER A 135 -9.75 4.30 -28.59
N LYS A 136 -10.75 4.49 -29.47
CA LYS A 136 -11.51 5.74 -29.52
C LYS A 136 -12.26 6.04 -28.21
N ARG A 137 -12.49 5.03 -27.37
CA ARG A 137 -13.27 5.10 -26.13
C ARG A 137 -12.41 5.29 -24.90
N GLY A 138 -11.15 4.85 -24.93
CA GLY A 138 -10.23 4.93 -23.81
C GLY A 138 -8.97 4.11 -24.02
N THR A 139 -8.13 4.10 -23.03
CA THR A 139 -6.86 3.35 -23.03
C THR A 139 -6.86 2.31 -21.91
N THR A 140 -6.41 1.10 -22.23
CA THR A 140 -6.15 0.04 -21.24
C THR A 140 -4.65 -0.19 -21.18
N GLN A 141 -4.11 -0.26 -19.97
CA GLN A 141 -2.69 -0.52 -19.76
C GLN A 141 -2.52 -1.49 -18.61
N ALA A 142 -1.44 -2.29 -18.69
CA ALA A 142 -1.03 -3.15 -17.58
C ALA A 142 0.48 -3.15 -17.47
N SER A 143 0.97 -3.18 -16.23
CA SER A 143 2.39 -3.21 -15.90
C SER A 143 2.69 -4.17 -14.75
N VAL A 144 3.92 -4.63 -14.69
CA VAL A 144 4.49 -5.34 -13.55
C VAL A 144 5.59 -4.49 -12.95
N THR A 145 5.67 -4.47 -11.62
CA THR A 145 6.75 -3.81 -10.87
C THR A 145 7.42 -4.86 -10.00
N ILE A 146 8.73 -4.92 -10.03
CA ILE A 146 9.51 -5.87 -9.22
C ILE A 146 10.76 -5.20 -8.68
N GLY A 147 11.24 -5.67 -7.53
CA GLY A 147 12.53 -5.26 -7.02
C GLY A 147 12.79 -5.60 -5.56
N PRO A 148 14.05 -5.47 -5.12
CA PRO A 148 14.44 -5.73 -3.76
C PRO A 148 14.08 -4.57 -2.82
N LYS A 149 13.72 -4.92 -1.59
CA LYS A 149 13.82 -4.08 -0.41
C LYS A 149 15.11 -4.44 0.31
N VAL A 150 15.97 -3.46 0.55
CA VAL A 150 17.28 -3.65 1.17
C VAL A 150 17.28 -3.18 2.62
N PRO A 151 17.99 -3.87 3.54
CA PRO A 151 17.95 -3.61 4.99
C PRO A 151 18.79 -2.39 5.39
N THR A 152 18.39 -1.22 4.91
CA THR A 152 19.05 0.07 5.23
C THR A 152 18.46 0.74 6.46
N GLY A 153 17.32 0.26 6.94
CA GLY A 153 16.58 0.86 8.02
C GLY A 153 17.16 0.58 9.40
N ARG A 154 16.79 1.44 10.33
CA ARG A 154 17.21 1.33 11.73
C ARG A 154 16.48 0.20 12.43
N THR A 155 17.24 -0.67 13.13
CA THR A 155 16.71 -1.88 13.77
C THR A 155 17.05 -2.02 15.26
N ASP A 156 17.60 -0.96 15.88
CA ASP A 156 18.18 -0.99 17.22
C ASP A 156 17.52 -0.03 18.21
N LEU A 157 16.34 0.50 17.86
CA LEU A 157 15.62 1.42 18.75
C LEU A 157 15.23 0.71 20.07
N PRO A 158 15.52 1.33 21.23
CA PRO A 158 15.09 0.83 22.53
C PRO A 158 13.69 1.34 22.90
N ASP A 159 13.05 0.67 23.85
CA ASP A 159 11.89 1.17 24.57
C ASP A 159 12.31 2.19 25.66
N THR A 160 11.33 2.68 26.42
CA THR A 160 11.55 3.63 27.51
C THR A 160 12.41 3.08 28.67
N ARG A 161 12.66 1.76 28.71
CA ARG A 161 13.49 1.05 29.72
C ARG A 161 14.88 0.74 29.16
N GLY A 162 15.20 1.12 27.94
CA GLY A 162 16.44 0.79 27.25
C GLY A 162 16.46 -0.60 26.63
N ILE A 163 15.34 -1.34 26.63
CA ILE A 163 15.21 -2.66 26.01
C ILE A 163 14.90 -2.49 24.54
N ARG A 164 15.63 -3.20 23.67
CA ARG A 164 15.41 -3.15 22.23
C ARG A 164 13.96 -3.54 21.88
N LEU A 165 13.29 -2.70 21.10
CA LEU A 165 11.94 -2.95 20.62
C LEU A 165 11.86 -4.20 19.74
N PRO A 166 10.73 -4.90 19.71
CA PRO A 166 10.46 -5.98 18.76
C PRO A 166 10.67 -5.54 17.30
N ALA A 167 11.07 -6.47 16.44
CA ALA A 167 11.35 -6.19 15.03
C ALA A 167 10.19 -5.49 14.29
N SER A 168 8.96 -5.82 14.65
CA SER A 168 7.72 -5.22 14.09
C SER A 168 7.48 -3.77 14.47
N LEU A 169 8.16 -3.26 15.50
CA LEU A 169 8.10 -1.86 15.94
C LEU A 169 9.33 -1.05 15.53
N GLN A 170 10.34 -1.69 14.94
CA GLN A 170 11.51 -1.02 14.40
C GLN A 170 11.17 -0.32 13.08
N PRO A 171 11.83 0.78 12.71
CA PRO A 171 11.71 1.41 11.39
C PRO A 171 12.15 0.50 10.24
N GLY A 172 13.23 -0.26 10.43
CA GLY A 172 13.74 -1.25 9.50
C GLY A 172 13.50 -2.68 9.99
N SER A 173 13.35 -3.62 9.07
CA SER A 173 13.18 -5.04 9.37
C SER A 173 14.51 -5.78 9.52
N GLY A 174 15.59 -5.23 8.91
CA GLY A 174 16.89 -5.91 8.81
C GLY A 174 16.85 -7.12 7.88
N SER A 175 15.81 -7.26 7.04
CA SER A 175 15.67 -8.32 6.04
C SER A 175 15.79 -7.78 4.63
N THR A 176 16.36 -8.58 3.72
CA THR A 176 16.28 -8.35 2.28
C THR A 176 15.01 -9.01 1.77
N ASP A 177 14.01 -8.22 1.41
CA ASP A 177 12.72 -8.70 0.95
C ASP A 177 12.56 -8.46 -0.56
N PHE A 178 11.53 -9.03 -1.15
CA PHE A 178 11.29 -8.88 -2.58
C PHE A 178 9.88 -8.35 -2.84
N PHE A 179 9.78 -7.21 -3.52
CA PHE A 179 8.54 -6.58 -3.91
C PHE A 179 8.11 -7.03 -5.30
N VAL A 180 6.82 -7.30 -5.46
CA VAL A 180 6.19 -7.62 -6.72
C VAL A 180 4.84 -6.93 -6.79
N ALA A 181 4.51 -6.27 -7.89
CA ALA A 181 3.19 -5.69 -8.14
C ALA A 181 2.73 -5.91 -9.58
N VAL A 182 1.41 -5.95 -9.75
CA VAL A 182 0.74 -5.88 -11.06
C VAL A 182 -0.27 -4.76 -11.00
N ASN A 183 -0.16 -3.84 -11.96
CA ASN A 183 -1.05 -2.69 -12.04
C ASN A 183 -1.88 -2.75 -13.32
N TRP A 184 -3.14 -2.37 -13.21
CA TRP A 184 -4.05 -2.28 -14.34
C TRP A 184 -4.76 -0.93 -14.32
N THR A 185 -4.69 -0.19 -15.43
CA THR A 185 -5.40 1.09 -15.60
C THR A 185 -6.31 1.01 -16.82
N TYR A 186 -7.56 1.39 -16.63
CA TYR A 186 -8.53 1.54 -17.70
C TYR A 186 -9.14 2.94 -17.68
N THR A 187 -8.89 3.74 -18.71
CA THR A 187 -9.51 5.06 -18.89
C THR A 187 -10.66 4.97 -19.87
N GLY A 188 -11.77 5.66 -19.59
CA GLY A 188 -12.95 5.64 -20.47
C GLY A 188 -13.92 4.49 -20.20
N LEU A 189 -14.01 4.05 -18.96
CA LEU A 189 -14.93 3.00 -18.50
C LEU A 189 -16.37 3.31 -18.93
N PHE A 190 -17.11 2.30 -19.40
CA PHE A 190 -18.49 2.42 -19.91
C PHE A 190 -18.68 3.49 -21.00
N ASN A 191 -17.66 3.77 -21.82
CA ASN A 191 -17.61 4.85 -22.81
C ASN A 191 -17.62 6.27 -22.20
N LEU A 192 -17.47 6.41 -20.90
CA LEU A 192 -17.37 7.67 -20.20
C LEU A 192 -15.90 8.06 -20.06
N ARG A 193 -15.39 8.91 -20.95
CA ARG A 193 -13.96 9.32 -20.97
C ARG A 193 -13.45 9.90 -19.65
N ARG A 194 -14.36 10.29 -18.77
CA ARG A 194 -14.05 10.87 -17.46
C ARG A 194 -13.96 9.83 -16.34
N LEU A 195 -14.30 8.56 -16.61
CA LEU A 195 -14.15 7.49 -15.65
C LEU A 195 -12.83 6.75 -15.87
N VAL A 196 -12.12 6.53 -14.79
CA VAL A 196 -10.86 5.77 -14.75
C VAL A 196 -10.98 4.72 -13.66
N ALA A 197 -10.63 3.50 -14.00
CA ALA A 197 -10.49 2.42 -13.04
C ALA A 197 -9.01 2.02 -12.96
N ASP A 198 -8.49 1.98 -11.76
CA ASP A 198 -7.14 1.52 -11.45
C ASP A 198 -7.22 0.35 -10.49
N GLU A 199 -6.43 -0.68 -10.75
CA GLU A 199 -6.20 -1.80 -9.87
C GLU A 199 -4.71 -1.91 -9.61
N ASP A 200 -4.34 -1.89 -8.35
CA ASP A 200 -3.00 -2.17 -7.87
C ASP A 200 -3.05 -3.43 -7.02
N PHE A 201 -2.14 -4.30 -7.31
CA PHE A 201 -2.07 -5.63 -6.80
C PHE A 201 -0.62 -5.95 -6.47
N HIS A 202 -0.22 -5.91 -5.19
CA HIS A 202 1.19 -6.02 -4.86
C HIS A 202 1.54 -6.89 -3.64
N SER A 203 2.79 -7.34 -3.57
CA SER A 203 3.36 -8.24 -2.58
C SER A 203 4.73 -7.79 -2.11
N LEU A 204 4.93 -7.85 -0.80
CA LEU A 204 6.25 -7.86 -0.21
C LEU A 204 6.56 -9.24 0.37
N LEU A 205 7.32 -10.02 -0.36
CA LEU A 205 7.79 -11.34 0.07
C LEU A 205 8.91 -11.15 1.09
N ARG A 206 8.64 -11.46 2.34
CA ARG A 206 9.55 -11.18 3.45
C ARG A 206 10.46 -12.36 3.75
N THR A 207 11.71 -12.05 4.05
CA THR A 207 12.72 -13.00 4.55
C THR A 207 12.96 -12.81 6.05
N GLN A 208 13.86 -13.59 6.61
CA GLN A 208 14.24 -13.44 8.01
C GLN A 208 15.13 -12.21 8.19
N GLY A 209 14.75 -11.33 9.08
CA GLY A 209 15.46 -10.12 9.46
C GLY A 209 16.10 -10.19 10.83
N THR A 210 16.15 -9.02 11.48
CA THR A 210 16.70 -8.87 12.83
C THR A 210 15.93 -9.68 13.87
N GLN A 211 16.58 -9.99 15.00
CA GLN A 211 16.01 -10.76 16.13
C GLN A 211 15.46 -12.14 15.72
N LYS A 212 16.03 -12.76 14.69
CA LYS A 212 15.55 -14.03 14.11
C LYS A 212 14.05 -13.98 13.76
N THR A 213 13.53 -12.80 13.45
CA THR A 213 12.13 -12.59 13.14
C THR A 213 11.93 -12.48 11.62
N ARG A 214 11.00 -13.27 11.10
CA ARG A 214 10.42 -13.08 9.78
C ARG A 214 9.01 -12.52 9.98
N LEU A 215 8.82 -11.27 9.64
CA LEU A 215 7.48 -10.68 9.61
C LEU A 215 6.64 -11.40 8.55
N GLY A 216 5.36 -11.53 8.79
CA GLY A 216 4.44 -12.13 7.81
C GLY A 216 4.54 -11.40 6.46
N SER A 217 4.60 -12.15 5.38
CA SER A 217 4.47 -11.55 4.05
C SER A 217 3.07 -10.97 3.92
N ASP A 218 3.02 -9.82 3.38
CA ASP A 218 1.78 -9.08 3.30
C ASP A 218 1.22 -9.12 1.85
N LEU A 219 -0.10 -8.97 1.61
CA LEU A 219 -0.90 -9.11 0.41
C LEU A 219 -1.86 -7.91 0.29
N GLU A 220 -1.78 -7.03 -0.71
CA GLU A 220 -2.71 -5.93 -0.92
C GLU A 220 -3.33 -5.91 -2.33
N SER A 221 -4.63 -5.78 -2.41
CA SER A 221 -5.35 -5.47 -3.64
C SER A 221 -6.12 -4.17 -3.40
N ARG A 222 -5.86 -3.19 -4.24
CA ARG A 222 -6.45 -1.85 -4.13
C ARG A 222 -7.12 -1.47 -5.44
N PHE A 223 -8.41 -1.31 -5.40
CA PHE A 223 -9.23 -0.86 -6.52
C PHE A 223 -9.68 0.57 -6.30
N TRP A 224 -9.41 1.45 -7.26
CA TRP A 224 -9.86 2.83 -7.29
C TRP A 224 -10.69 3.12 -8.53
N LEU A 225 -11.94 3.50 -8.33
CA LEU A 225 -12.82 3.98 -9.40
C LEU A 225 -12.94 5.50 -9.31
N SER A 226 -12.29 6.22 -10.20
CA SER A 226 -12.24 7.67 -10.17
C SER A 226 -13.04 8.31 -11.27
N TYR A 227 -13.66 9.44 -10.95
CA TYR A 227 -14.30 10.34 -11.88
C TYR A 227 -13.47 11.62 -12.02
N ARG A 228 -13.30 12.12 -13.25
CA ARG A 228 -12.58 13.35 -13.57
C ARG A 228 -13.58 14.49 -13.82
N PRO A 229 -14.03 15.23 -12.78
CA PRO A 229 -14.99 16.33 -12.94
C PRO A 229 -14.39 17.50 -13.72
N TYR A 230 -13.10 17.72 -13.64
CA TYR A 230 -12.41 18.84 -14.26
C TYR A 230 -11.12 18.42 -14.97
N GLU A 231 -10.94 18.99 -16.16
CA GLU A 231 -9.71 18.94 -16.94
C GLU A 231 -9.58 20.27 -17.71
N SER A 232 -8.43 20.92 -17.60
CA SER A 232 -8.14 22.13 -18.37
C SER A 232 -7.92 21.77 -19.85
N LYS A 233 -8.17 22.73 -20.76
CA LYS A 233 -8.03 22.51 -22.21
C LYS A 233 -6.66 22.00 -22.65
N ASN A 234 -5.62 22.34 -21.93
CA ASN A 234 -4.24 21.89 -22.19
C ASN A 234 -3.83 20.67 -21.36
N GLY A 235 -4.75 20.03 -20.60
CA GLY A 235 -4.45 18.90 -19.72
C GLY A 235 -3.53 19.21 -18.52
N ALA A 236 -3.14 20.47 -18.34
CA ALA A 236 -2.17 20.87 -17.32
C ALA A 236 -2.73 20.88 -15.89
N ARG A 237 -4.05 20.97 -15.78
CA ARG A 237 -4.80 20.90 -14.51
C ARG A 237 -5.93 19.91 -14.68
N GLU A 238 -6.03 19.00 -13.74
CA GLU A 238 -7.05 17.96 -13.71
C GLU A 238 -7.43 17.63 -12.27
N TRP A 239 -8.63 17.13 -12.09
CA TRP A 239 -9.10 16.69 -10.79
C TRP A 239 -9.77 15.34 -10.94
N PHE A 240 -9.32 14.38 -10.16
CA PHE A 240 -9.94 13.07 -10.03
C PHE A 240 -10.41 12.87 -8.60
N ILE A 241 -11.55 12.24 -8.43
CA ILE A 241 -12.09 11.86 -7.14
C ILE A 241 -12.89 10.56 -7.29
N GLY A 242 -12.80 9.70 -6.30
CA GLY A 242 -13.61 8.50 -6.33
C GLY A 242 -13.37 7.56 -5.15
N PRO A 243 -14.26 6.57 -5.01
CA PRO A 243 -14.12 5.53 -4.01
C PRO A 243 -12.91 4.65 -4.26
N VAL A 244 -12.34 4.18 -3.17
CA VAL A 244 -11.28 3.17 -3.13
C VAL A 244 -11.70 2.04 -2.21
N VAL A 245 -11.34 0.82 -2.60
CA VAL A 245 -11.48 -0.37 -1.76
C VAL A 245 -10.12 -1.05 -1.72
N THR A 246 -9.65 -1.36 -0.52
CA THR A 246 -8.36 -2.02 -0.31
C THR A 246 -8.57 -3.27 0.52
N TRP A 247 -8.18 -4.40 0.01
CA TRP A 247 -8.11 -5.64 0.77
C TRP A 247 -6.66 -5.92 1.13
N LEU A 248 -6.44 -6.21 2.41
CA LEU A 248 -5.15 -6.49 3.03
C LEU A 248 -5.19 -7.88 3.63
N HIS A 249 -4.17 -8.68 3.35
CA HIS A 249 -3.92 -9.96 4.02
C HIS A 249 -2.50 -9.96 4.57
N SER A 250 -2.24 -10.36 5.75
CA SER A 250 -0.91 -10.58 6.32
C SER A 250 -0.77 -12.02 6.77
N GLN A 251 0.30 -12.66 6.36
CA GLN A 251 0.66 -13.98 6.91
C GLN A 251 1.07 -13.87 8.38
N ASP A 252 1.05 -14.99 9.08
CA ASP A 252 1.60 -15.05 10.43
C ASP A 252 3.11 -14.80 10.46
N ASP A 253 3.57 -14.06 11.47
CA ASP A 253 4.99 -13.86 11.75
C ASP A 253 5.66 -15.20 12.17
N ARG A 254 6.97 -15.26 11.98
CA ARG A 254 7.81 -16.35 12.51
C ARG A 254 8.94 -15.78 13.34
N ILE A 255 9.12 -16.31 14.56
CA ILE A 255 10.19 -15.93 15.47
C ILE A 255 11.00 -17.19 15.77
N ALA A 256 12.31 -17.16 15.50
CA ALA A 256 13.19 -18.31 15.59
C ALA A 256 12.61 -19.58 14.92
N ALA A 257 12.07 -19.39 13.69
CA ALA A 257 11.39 -20.40 12.87
C ALA A 257 10.03 -20.90 13.40
N VAL A 258 9.56 -20.45 14.55
CA VAL A 258 8.24 -20.80 15.12
C VAL A 258 7.19 -19.84 14.62
N THR A 259 6.13 -20.35 14.01
CA THR A 259 4.99 -19.56 13.53
C THR A 259 4.19 -19.02 14.70
N GLN A 260 3.97 -17.72 14.74
CA GLN A 260 3.18 -17.00 15.75
C GLN A 260 1.72 -16.94 15.30
N ARG A 261 0.98 -18.01 15.53
CA ARG A 261 -0.42 -18.15 15.07
C ARG A 261 -1.29 -16.99 15.53
N GLY A 262 -2.07 -16.43 14.60
CA GLY A 262 -2.99 -15.31 14.85
C GLY A 262 -2.31 -13.95 14.90
N SER A 263 -1.05 -13.83 14.46
CA SER A 263 -0.38 -12.54 14.25
C SER A 263 -0.66 -11.95 12.87
N GLY A 264 -1.07 -12.78 11.92
CA GLY A 264 -1.58 -12.40 10.61
C GLY A 264 -3.11 -12.39 10.56
N GLY A 265 -3.67 -11.92 9.46
CA GLY A 265 -5.11 -11.84 9.23
C GLY A 265 -5.48 -10.98 8.04
N ASP A 266 -6.78 -10.74 7.87
CA ASP A 266 -7.36 -10.00 6.76
C ASP A 266 -7.98 -8.69 7.24
N ALA A 267 -7.95 -7.66 6.40
CA ALA A 267 -8.71 -6.44 6.57
C ALA A 267 -9.24 -5.94 5.23
N LEU A 268 -10.47 -5.45 5.22
CA LEU A 268 -11.09 -4.76 4.10
C LEU A 268 -11.28 -3.30 4.49
N LEU A 269 -10.66 -2.41 3.75
CA LEU A 269 -10.82 -0.97 3.91
C LEU A 269 -11.63 -0.42 2.75
N ALA A 270 -12.44 0.58 3.03
CA ALA A 270 -13.12 1.36 2.00
C ALA A 270 -12.97 2.85 2.30
N GLY A 271 -12.85 3.65 1.26
CA GLY A 271 -12.60 5.06 1.43
C GLY A 271 -12.79 5.89 0.18
N ILE A 272 -12.18 7.06 0.20
CA ILE A 272 -12.20 8.00 -0.89
C ILE A 272 -10.81 8.55 -1.14
N THR A 273 -10.45 8.70 -2.40
CA THR A 273 -9.19 9.31 -2.82
C THR A 273 -9.47 10.45 -3.80
N THR A 274 -8.75 11.54 -3.66
CA THR A 274 -8.76 12.66 -4.60
C THR A 274 -7.34 12.97 -5.07
N TYR A 275 -7.21 13.32 -6.33
CA TYR A 275 -5.95 13.64 -6.98
C TYR A 275 -6.14 14.91 -7.83
N VAL A 276 -5.25 15.88 -7.65
CA VAL A 276 -5.35 17.20 -8.29
C VAL A 276 -4.05 17.55 -9.00
N GLY A 277 -4.10 17.72 -10.30
CA GLY A 277 -3.07 18.39 -11.08
C GLY A 277 -3.12 19.89 -10.84
N VAL A 278 -2.17 20.45 -10.12
CA VAL A 278 -2.12 21.87 -9.73
C VAL A 278 -1.55 22.73 -10.86
N ARG A 279 -0.53 22.21 -11.52
CA ARG A 279 0.15 22.82 -12.68
C ARG A 279 0.85 21.72 -13.49
N PRO A 280 1.36 22.02 -14.70
CA PRO A 280 2.04 21.01 -15.53
C PRO A 280 3.12 20.24 -14.75
N GLY A 281 2.97 18.92 -14.70
CA GLY A 281 3.89 18.02 -14.02
C GLY A 281 3.92 18.14 -12.50
N MET A 282 2.94 18.78 -11.86
CA MET A 282 2.83 18.84 -10.41
C MET A 282 1.44 18.43 -9.95
N HIS A 283 1.39 17.41 -9.09
CA HIS A 283 0.14 16.85 -8.59
C HIS A 283 0.20 16.72 -7.08
N VAL A 284 -0.97 16.83 -6.46
CA VAL A 284 -1.19 16.53 -5.04
C VAL A 284 -2.35 15.55 -4.92
N TRP A 285 -2.34 14.73 -3.90
CA TRP A 285 -3.40 13.77 -3.65
C TRP A 285 -3.63 13.58 -2.15
N LEU A 286 -4.85 13.16 -1.81
CA LEU A 286 -5.30 12.84 -0.47
C LEU A 286 -6.19 11.61 -0.55
N GLY A 287 -5.94 10.63 0.32
CA GLY A 287 -6.75 9.44 0.49
C GLY A 287 -7.12 9.23 1.97
N MET A 288 -8.32 8.70 2.20
CA MET A 288 -8.81 8.34 3.53
C MET A 288 -9.60 7.05 3.42
N ASP A 289 -9.14 6.01 4.11
CA ASP A 289 -9.75 4.69 4.13
C ASP A 289 -10.09 4.28 5.56
N TRP A 290 -11.17 3.56 5.75
CA TRP A 290 -11.64 3.03 7.02
C TRP A 290 -11.83 1.52 6.96
N ASP A 291 -11.57 0.86 8.06
CA ASP A 291 -11.86 -0.57 8.26
C ASP A 291 -13.36 -0.83 8.15
N VAL A 292 -13.75 -1.67 7.19
CA VAL A 292 -15.12 -2.14 6.97
C VAL A 292 -15.31 -3.54 7.54
N ALA A 293 -14.31 -4.39 7.38
CA ALA A 293 -14.31 -5.75 7.88
C ALA A 293 -12.88 -6.25 8.10
N HIS A 294 -12.68 -7.09 9.10
CA HIS A 294 -11.40 -7.72 9.37
C HIS A 294 -11.58 -9.07 10.04
N SER A 295 -10.58 -9.93 9.89
CA SER A 295 -10.52 -11.18 10.64
C SER A 295 -10.13 -10.92 12.09
N ALA A 296 -10.65 -11.74 12.99
CA ALA A 296 -10.23 -11.72 14.39
C ALA A 296 -9.09 -12.72 14.59
N GLY A 297 -7.90 -12.22 14.90
CA GLY A 297 -6.74 -13.02 15.32
C GLY A 297 -6.38 -12.71 16.77
N ALA A 298 -5.70 -13.63 17.46
CA ALA A 298 -5.36 -13.44 18.88
C ALA A 298 -4.44 -12.22 19.12
N THR A 299 -3.57 -11.91 18.16
CA THR A 299 -2.65 -10.77 18.22
C THR A 299 -2.68 -9.91 16.95
N PHE A 300 -3.58 -10.22 16.00
CA PHE A 300 -3.75 -9.44 14.79
C PHE A 300 -4.34 -8.06 15.11
N MET A 301 -3.68 -7.03 14.65
CA MET A 301 -4.08 -5.63 14.83
C MET A 301 -4.42 -5.02 13.47
N PRO A 302 -5.69 -5.09 13.02
CA PRO A 302 -6.10 -4.55 11.74
C PRO A 302 -5.92 -3.03 11.69
N VAL A 303 -5.63 -2.50 10.51
CA VAL A 303 -5.63 -1.06 10.25
C VAL A 303 -7.07 -0.57 10.37
N ARG A 304 -7.34 0.36 11.27
CA ARG A 304 -8.67 0.95 11.50
C ARG A 304 -8.91 2.18 10.65
N ARG A 305 -7.86 2.97 10.44
CA ARG A 305 -7.89 4.17 9.59
C ARG A 305 -6.57 4.28 8.87
N HIS A 306 -6.66 4.59 7.61
CA HIS A 306 -5.53 4.88 6.74
C HIS A 306 -5.75 6.27 6.14
N ILE A 307 -4.87 7.19 6.43
CA ILE A 307 -4.87 8.53 5.84
C ILE A 307 -3.56 8.68 5.09
N SER A 308 -3.64 9.14 3.88
CA SER A 308 -2.48 9.29 3.02
C SER A 308 -2.57 10.58 2.20
N PHE A 309 -1.46 11.23 2.02
CA PHE A 309 -1.36 12.37 1.11
C PHE A 309 0.01 12.39 0.44
N GLY A 310 0.12 13.09 -0.65
CA GLY A 310 1.40 13.25 -1.30
C GLY A 310 1.43 14.36 -2.32
N ILE A 311 2.66 14.64 -2.72
CA ILE A 311 2.98 15.61 -3.75
C ILE A 311 3.97 14.98 -4.74
N THR A 312 3.75 15.19 -6.02
CA THR A 312 4.63 14.71 -7.07
C THR A 312 5.06 15.85 -7.97
N ARG A 313 6.28 15.78 -8.47
CA ARG A 313 6.82 16.67 -9.49
C ARG A 313 7.45 15.86 -10.60
N GLN A 314 6.91 15.99 -11.81
CA GLN A 314 7.49 15.43 -13.04
C GLN A 314 8.40 16.45 -13.70
N PHE A 315 9.46 15.97 -14.33
CA PHE A 315 10.43 16.79 -15.09
C PHE A 315 11.07 15.94 -16.18
N ARG A 316 11.79 16.59 -17.10
CA ARG A 316 12.57 15.88 -18.12
C ARG A 316 14.03 15.83 -17.71
N ILE A 317 14.63 14.65 -17.79
CA ILE A 317 16.07 14.45 -17.59
C ILE A 317 16.74 14.56 -18.96
N HIS A 318 17.65 15.52 -19.10
CA HIS A 318 18.46 15.68 -20.31
C HIS A 318 19.84 15.09 -20.03
N PHE A 319 20.16 14.00 -20.69
CA PHE A 319 21.56 13.54 -20.75
C PHE A 319 22.26 14.31 -21.86
N LYS A 320 23.34 14.98 -21.51
CA LYS A 320 24.25 15.61 -22.48
C LYS A 320 25.20 14.56 -23.05
#